data_5fed428ebe30535bf47606f2ececd700
#
_entry.id   5fed428ebe30535bf47606f2ececd700
#
_cell.length_a   1.000
_cell.length_b   1.000
_cell.length_c   1.000
_cell.angle_alpha   90.00
_cell.angle_beta   90.00
_cell.angle_gamma   90.00
#
_symmetry.space_group_name_H-M   'P 1'
#
loop_
_entity.id
_entity.type
_entity.pdbx_description
1 polymer ?
#
loop_
_entity_poly.entity_id
_entity_poly.type
_entity_poly.pdbx_seq_one_letter_code
_entity_poly.pdbx_strand_id
1 'polypeptide(L)'
;MDANKRIITNTIAQYTKSIINICLSLYSTRLILEALNISDYGVYSVVAGVVGMFGYLANSLVVTTQRYISYYYGAGDKEYVKKVFANSLLVHIIICAIFCAILIPIGNYVVGSFLNIAADRVNAALAVYYVTILMLVMTIGSTPFKALLIAHENIVYISVVEVIDGVLKLALAIVLMNLDVDKLIFYSIMMLVILSLNFMAYFGYCKIKYEESRITFKRNIIDNQCMGQIVGFAGWTTFGMLAGLSQTQGTAIILNKVFGTIMNASFGIASQVNGAIRFVSTSILNAMNPQIMKAEGQADRHEMLSLAGKESKFSSALMIIISIPLMYEMPSILAFWLKTVPPNTEVFCRALMIAFICDQTTLGLHTANQAMGKIKIYTIATTLPKILLIPIMWGALKLGGSIEVAMACYIAIELLVALFRLPYMHHSANLNIRNYISKVIIPLVPLCVIECVVCHLMTSIQQFPFRFLITGMVSLMASSVAIWFFTFTKSERNYFIKLIKRK
;
A
#
# COMPACT_ATOMS: atom_id res chain seq x y z
N MET A 1 -14.10 -26.11 13.42
CA MET A 1 -14.32 -25.64 12.02
C MET A 1 -13.20 -26.24 11.20
N ASP A 2 -13.47 -26.94 10.11
CA ASP A 2 -12.44 -27.50 9.24
C ASP A 2 -11.48 -26.40 8.76
N ALA A 3 -10.19 -26.71 8.64
CA ALA A 3 -9.15 -25.76 8.25
C ALA A 3 -9.52 -25.05 6.92
N ASN A 4 -10.03 -25.78 5.94
CA ASN A 4 -10.48 -25.23 4.67
C ASN A 4 -11.64 -24.25 4.82
N LYS A 5 -12.63 -24.54 5.67
CA LYS A 5 -13.76 -23.63 5.94
C LYS A 5 -13.29 -22.34 6.61
N ARG A 6 -12.29 -22.42 7.49
CA ARG A 6 -11.70 -21.26 8.16
C ARG A 6 -10.92 -20.39 7.20
N ILE A 7 -10.11 -20.98 6.31
CA ILE A 7 -9.38 -20.27 5.25
C ILE A 7 -10.37 -19.51 4.35
N ILE A 8 -11.40 -20.16 3.85
CA ILE A 8 -12.41 -19.54 2.99
C ILE A 8 -13.11 -18.39 3.72
N THR A 9 -13.56 -18.61 4.97
CA THR A 9 -14.24 -17.57 5.76
C THR A 9 -13.34 -16.35 6.00
N ASN A 10 -12.07 -16.57 6.37
CA ASN A 10 -11.08 -15.50 6.57
C ASN A 10 -10.80 -14.72 5.27
N THR A 11 -10.69 -15.43 4.15
CA THR A 11 -10.47 -14.82 2.84
C THR A 11 -11.65 -13.94 2.43
N ILE A 12 -12.89 -14.46 2.54
CA ILE A 12 -14.10 -13.68 2.24
C ILE A 12 -14.19 -12.46 3.16
N ALA A 13 -13.97 -12.62 4.46
CA ALA A 13 -13.99 -11.52 5.42
C ALA A 13 -12.98 -10.42 5.05
N GLN A 14 -11.76 -10.81 4.64
CA GLN A 14 -10.71 -9.87 4.26
C GLN A 14 -11.03 -9.10 2.97
N TYR A 15 -11.57 -9.78 1.94
CA TYR A 15 -11.99 -9.10 0.71
C TYR A 15 -13.17 -8.18 0.94
N THR A 16 -14.21 -8.66 1.65
CA THR A 16 -15.40 -7.85 1.97
C THR A 16 -15.01 -6.59 2.75
N LYS A 17 -14.18 -6.74 3.81
CA LYS A 17 -13.62 -5.63 4.56
C LYS A 17 -12.90 -4.63 3.66
N SER A 18 -12.06 -5.11 2.75
CA SER A 18 -11.24 -4.24 1.91
C SER A 18 -12.10 -3.43 0.94
N ILE A 19 -13.12 -4.03 0.33
CA ILE A 19 -14.07 -3.32 -0.54
C ILE A 19 -14.83 -2.26 0.26
N ILE A 20 -15.38 -2.63 1.42
CA ILE A 20 -16.10 -1.70 2.30
C ILE A 20 -15.18 -0.52 2.70
N ASN A 21 -13.96 -0.81 3.13
CA ASN A 21 -13.03 0.23 3.58
C ASN A 21 -12.58 1.15 2.45
N ILE A 22 -12.42 0.65 1.22
CA ILE A 22 -12.14 1.49 0.05
C ILE A 22 -13.29 2.45 -0.18
N CYS A 23 -14.54 1.98 -0.21
CA CYS A 23 -15.72 2.82 -0.39
C CYS A 23 -15.86 3.86 0.73
N LEU A 24 -15.71 3.44 1.99
CA LEU A 24 -15.76 4.33 3.15
C LEU A 24 -14.65 5.39 3.10
N SER A 25 -13.42 4.98 2.78
CA SER A 25 -12.26 5.87 2.69
C SER A 25 -12.42 6.90 1.58
N LEU A 26 -12.83 6.49 0.38
CA LEU A 26 -13.05 7.41 -0.73
C LEU A 26 -14.14 8.44 -0.42
N TYR A 27 -15.24 8.00 0.20
CA TYR A 27 -16.32 8.92 0.57
C TYR A 27 -15.92 9.85 1.74
N SER A 28 -15.24 9.31 2.76
CA SER A 28 -14.73 10.11 3.89
C SER A 28 -13.75 11.19 3.41
N THR A 29 -12.83 10.88 2.47
CA THR A 29 -11.87 11.87 1.95
C THR A 29 -12.56 13.06 1.32
N ARG A 30 -13.66 12.84 0.56
CA ARG A 30 -14.46 13.92 0.01
C ARG A 30 -14.98 14.87 1.11
N LEU A 31 -15.59 14.30 2.15
CA LEU A 31 -16.17 15.08 3.25
C LEU A 31 -15.10 15.81 4.07
N ILE A 32 -13.97 15.13 4.33
CA ILE A 32 -12.85 15.71 5.07
C ILE A 32 -12.24 16.89 4.29
N LEU A 33 -12.04 16.73 2.98
CA LEU A 33 -11.51 17.80 2.12
C LEU A 33 -12.47 19.01 2.07
N GLU A 34 -13.77 18.76 2.07
CA GLU A 34 -14.79 19.82 2.13
C GLU A 34 -14.77 20.53 3.50
N ALA A 35 -14.66 19.77 4.60
CA ALA A 35 -14.69 20.32 5.96
C ALA A 35 -13.41 21.07 6.35
N LEU A 36 -12.22 20.55 5.99
CA LEU A 36 -10.91 21.11 6.34
C LEU A 36 -10.40 22.15 5.35
N ASN A 37 -10.95 22.24 4.16
CA ASN A 37 -10.36 22.92 3.01
C ASN A 37 -9.03 22.29 2.54
N ILE A 38 -8.61 22.66 1.32
CA ILE A 38 -7.41 22.08 0.67
C ILE A 38 -6.14 22.35 1.49
N SER A 39 -6.00 23.56 2.06
CA SER A 39 -4.81 23.96 2.81
C SER A 39 -4.65 23.12 4.10
N ASP A 40 -5.69 23.03 4.93
CA ASP A 40 -5.65 22.30 6.21
C ASP A 40 -5.55 20.78 5.99
N TYR A 41 -6.21 20.24 4.96
CA TYR A 41 -6.01 18.86 4.55
C TYR A 41 -4.57 18.60 4.13
N GLY A 42 -3.94 19.54 3.42
CA GLY A 42 -2.52 19.49 3.05
C GLY A 42 -1.59 19.51 4.28
N VAL A 43 -1.87 20.38 5.25
CA VAL A 43 -1.13 20.41 6.54
C VAL A 43 -1.23 19.07 7.25
N TYR A 44 -2.45 18.54 7.42
CA TYR A 44 -2.64 17.21 8.02
C TYR A 44 -1.88 16.13 7.27
N SER A 45 -2.01 16.09 5.95
CA SER A 45 -1.41 15.06 5.09
C SER A 45 0.12 15.03 5.19
N VAL A 46 0.78 16.20 5.17
CA VAL A 46 2.24 16.26 5.24
C VAL A 46 2.75 15.96 6.65
N VAL A 47 2.11 16.52 7.68
CA VAL A 47 2.51 16.30 9.08
C VAL A 47 2.31 14.84 9.49
N ALA A 48 1.10 14.30 9.23
CA ALA A 48 0.81 12.90 9.48
C ALA A 48 1.67 11.96 8.62
N GLY A 49 2.03 12.38 7.39
CA GLY A 49 2.93 11.65 6.51
C GLY A 49 4.33 11.48 7.08
N VAL A 50 4.93 12.55 7.59
CA VAL A 50 6.27 12.51 8.20
C VAL A 50 6.31 11.54 9.38
N VAL A 51 5.37 11.61 10.30
CA VAL A 51 5.29 10.69 11.44
C VAL A 51 4.87 9.30 10.99
N GLY A 52 3.95 9.21 10.03
CA GLY A 52 3.43 7.97 9.46
C GLY A 52 4.49 7.11 8.76
N MET A 53 5.61 7.69 8.31
CA MET A 53 6.75 6.92 7.79
C MET A 53 7.23 5.86 8.79
N PHE A 54 7.22 6.17 10.07
CA PHE A 54 7.60 5.23 11.12
C PHE A 54 6.54 4.15 11.38
N GLY A 55 5.30 4.38 10.97
CA GLY A 55 4.21 3.40 11.03
C GLY A 55 4.43 2.17 10.15
N TYR A 56 5.25 2.26 9.10
CA TYR A 56 5.63 1.10 8.28
C TYR A 56 6.45 0.06 9.07
N LEU A 57 7.21 0.50 10.08
CA LEU A 57 7.87 -0.41 11.01
C LEU A 57 6.85 -1.28 11.74
N ALA A 58 5.67 -0.74 12.08
CA ALA A 58 4.62 -1.50 12.73
C ALA A 58 4.19 -2.73 11.90
N ASN A 59 4.06 -2.59 10.57
CA ASN A 59 3.71 -3.72 9.70
C ASN A 59 4.82 -4.80 9.69
N SER A 60 6.08 -4.40 9.65
CA SER A 60 7.23 -5.31 9.75
C SER A 60 7.23 -6.07 11.08
N LEU A 61 6.91 -5.38 12.16
CA LEU A 61 6.82 -5.95 13.51
C LEU A 61 5.61 -6.90 13.65
N VAL A 62 4.46 -6.61 12.99
CA VAL A 62 3.32 -7.55 12.93
C VAL A 62 3.77 -8.86 12.29
N VAL A 63 4.36 -8.80 11.09
CA VAL A 63 4.80 -9.99 10.35
C VAL A 63 5.84 -10.78 11.14
N THR A 64 6.80 -10.09 11.76
CA THR A 64 7.84 -10.72 12.57
C THR A 64 7.24 -11.43 13.78
N THR A 65 6.44 -10.75 14.57
CA THR A 65 5.81 -11.29 15.79
C THR A 65 4.88 -12.45 15.45
N GLN A 66 4.04 -12.30 14.41
CA GLN A 66 3.18 -13.36 13.91
C GLN A 66 3.97 -14.61 13.52
N ARG A 67 5.09 -14.46 12.78
CA ARG A 67 5.90 -15.59 12.33
C ARG A 67 6.42 -16.41 13.51
N TYR A 68 7.01 -15.76 14.52
CA TYR A 68 7.55 -16.47 15.67
C TYR A 68 6.45 -17.11 16.51
N ILE A 69 5.33 -16.42 16.76
CA ILE A 69 4.18 -16.98 17.48
C ILE A 69 3.62 -18.19 16.73
N SER A 70 3.36 -18.09 15.43
CA SER A 70 2.82 -19.19 14.62
C SER A 70 3.76 -20.39 14.58
N TYR A 71 5.08 -20.16 14.48
CA TYR A 71 6.07 -21.22 14.45
C TYR A 71 6.05 -22.04 15.75
N TYR A 72 6.18 -21.39 16.91
CA TYR A 72 6.21 -22.08 18.19
C TYR A 72 4.86 -22.63 18.61
N TYR A 73 3.77 -21.99 18.17
CA TYR A 73 2.42 -22.53 18.35
C TYR A 73 2.24 -23.83 17.55
N GLY A 74 2.72 -23.89 16.31
CA GLY A 74 2.74 -25.10 15.49
C GLY A 74 3.65 -26.20 16.05
N ALA A 75 4.75 -25.84 16.71
CA ALA A 75 5.65 -26.76 17.40
C ALA A 75 5.07 -27.30 18.74
N GLY A 76 3.93 -26.76 19.20
CA GLY A 76 3.29 -27.17 20.46
C GLY A 76 3.92 -26.56 21.72
N ASP A 77 4.90 -25.66 21.57
CA ASP A 77 5.62 -25.04 22.70
C ASP A 77 4.92 -23.74 23.17
N LYS A 78 3.84 -23.94 23.95
CA LYS A 78 3.04 -22.84 24.49
C LYS A 78 3.82 -21.91 25.46
N GLU A 79 4.80 -22.45 26.18
CA GLU A 79 5.62 -21.63 27.07
C GLU A 79 6.50 -20.67 26.28
N TYR A 80 7.09 -21.16 25.19
CA TYR A 80 7.90 -20.30 24.33
C TYR A 80 7.04 -19.27 23.57
N VAL A 81 5.78 -19.58 23.22
CA VAL A 81 4.83 -18.61 22.66
C VAL A 81 4.58 -17.45 23.64
N LYS A 82 4.37 -17.72 24.94
CA LYS A 82 4.27 -16.66 25.99
C LYS A 82 5.56 -15.84 26.05
N LYS A 83 6.72 -16.47 25.97
CA LYS A 83 8.04 -15.83 25.98
C LYS A 83 8.21 -14.92 24.74
N VAL A 84 7.89 -15.39 23.54
CA VAL A 84 7.92 -14.61 22.30
C VAL A 84 7.00 -13.40 22.40
N PHE A 85 5.75 -13.58 22.86
CA PHE A 85 4.81 -12.49 22.99
C PHE A 85 5.29 -11.42 23.99
N ALA A 86 5.83 -11.84 25.17
CA ALA A 86 6.37 -10.93 26.17
C ALA A 86 7.56 -10.12 25.64
N ASN A 87 8.52 -10.79 25.00
CA ASN A 87 9.71 -10.13 24.42
C ASN A 87 9.32 -9.22 23.25
N SER A 88 8.36 -9.63 22.42
CA SER A 88 7.82 -8.79 21.37
C SER A 88 7.20 -7.52 21.95
N LEU A 89 6.35 -7.64 22.99
CA LEU A 89 5.73 -6.46 23.64
C LEU A 89 6.80 -5.51 24.20
N LEU A 90 7.86 -6.04 24.84
CA LEU A 90 8.97 -5.23 25.34
C LEU A 90 9.71 -4.51 24.21
N VAL A 91 10.00 -5.19 23.09
CA VAL A 91 10.63 -4.57 21.91
C VAL A 91 9.76 -3.42 21.38
N HIS A 92 8.43 -3.60 21.31
CA HIS A 92 7.52 -2.55 20.86
C HIS A 92 7.51 -1.34 21.81
N ILE A 93 7.52 -1.56 23.14
CA ILE A 93 7.61 -0.48 24.14
C ILE A 93 8.91 0.29 23.97
N ILE A 94 10.06 -0.41 23.81
CA ILE A 94 11.37 0.21 23.58
C ILE A 94 11.36 1.05 22.29
N ILE A 95 10.82 0.53 21.20
CA ILE A 95 10.72 1.24 19.93
C ILE A 95 9.83 2.50 20.07
N CYS A 96 8.69 2.40 20.74
CA CYS A 96 7.84 3.56 21.04
C CYS A 96 8.60 4.62 21.84
N ALA A 97 9.33 4.21 22.88
CA ALA A 97 10.12 5.14 23.72
C ALA A 97 11.22 5.83 22.88
N ILE A 98 11.92 5.10 22.01
CA ILE A 98 12.93 5.65 21.10
C ILE A 98 12.30 6.67 20.15
N PHE A 99 11.15 6.34 19.52
CA PHE A 99 10.47 7.28 18.63
C PHE A 99 9.99 8.53 19.34
N CYS A 100 9.41 8.41 20.53
CA CYS A 100 9.03 9.57 21.34
C CYS A 100 10.27 10.43 21.68
N ALA A 101 11.37 9.81 22.11
CA ALA A 101 12.60 10.53 22.46
C ALA A 101 13.23 11.27 21.25
N ILE A 102 13.05 10.77 20.03
CA ILE A 102 13.57 11.41 18.81
C ILE A 102 12.55 12.44 18.29
N LEU A 103 11.27 12.05 18.12
CA LEU A 103 10.29 12.86 17.40
C LEU A 103 9.80 14.07 18.22
N ILE A 104 9.63 13.93 19.55
CA ILE A 104 9.12 15.04 20.38
C ILE A 104 10.07 16.26 20.33
N PRO A 105 11.38 16.14 20.56
CA PRO A 105 12.27 17.30 20.55
C PRO A 105 12.42 18.00 19.20
N ILE A 106 12.30 17.26 18.10
CA ILE A 106 12.47 17.83 16.75
C ILE A 106 11.18 18.46 16.18
N GLY A 107 10.05 18.39 16.90
CA GLY A 107 8.74 18.83 16.39
C GLY A 107 8.73 20.29 15.93
N ASN A 108 9.27 21.19 16.73
CA ASN A 108 9.37 22.62 16.38
C ASN A 108 10.22 22.84 15.12
N TYR A 109 11.31 22.09 14.93
CA TYR A 109 12.13 22.19 13.73
C TYR A 109 11.40 21.64 12.50
N VAL A 110 10.73 20.48 12.63
CA VAL A 110 10.00 19.84 11.54
C VAL A 110 8.88 20.74 11.03
N VAL A 111 8.03 21.24 11.93
CA VAL A 111 6.86 22.01 11.57
C VAL A 111 7.21 23.46 11.24
N GLY A 112 8.10 24.09 12.01
CA GLY A 112 8.40 25.52 11.88
C GLY A 112 9.46 25.85 10.84
N SER A 113 10.37 24.91 10.50
CA SER A 113 11.51 25.21 9.62
C SER A 113 11.67 24.21 8.47
N PHE A 114 11.33 22.93 8.67
CA PHE A 114 11.54 21.90 7.64
C PHE A 114 10.40 21.85 6.64
N LEU A 115 9.14 21.91 7.11
CA LEU A 115 7.94 21.92 6.26
C LEU A 115 7.57 23.36 5.88
N ASN A 116 6.94 23.51 4.72
CA ASN A 116 6.42 24.79 4.27
C ASN A 116 4.94 24.92 4.68
N ILE A 117 4.69 25.50 5.86
CA ILE A 117 3.36 25.68 6.44
C ILE A 117 3.10 27.17 6.63
N ALA A 118 1.90 27.64 6.34
CA ALA A 118 1.49 29.04 6.51
C ALA A 118 1.64 29.47 7.98
N ALA A 119 2.14 30.68 8.24
CA ALA A 119 2.51 31.14 9.57
C ALA A 119 1.35 31.14 10.58
N ASP A 120 0.13 31.41 10.12
CA ASP A 120 -1.11 31.38 10.91
C ASP A 120 -1.53 29.95 11.31
N ARG A 121 -1.04 28.92 10.62
CA ARG A 121 -1.38 27.50 10.86
C ARG A 121 -0.29 26.71 11.59
N VAL A 122 0.88 27.28 11.86
CA VAL A 122 2.02 26.59 12.50
C VAL A 122 1.63 25.99 13.86
N ASN A 123 0.88 26.71 14.69
CA ASN A 123 0.46 26.21 16.00
C ASN A 123 -0.51 25.02 15.88
N ALA A 124 -1.45 25.07 14.94
CA ALA A 124 -2.35 23.96 14.66
C ALA A 124 -1.57 22.75 14.15
N ALA A 125 -0.61 22.97 13.24
CA ALA A 125 0.25 21.92 12.71
C ALA A 125 1.14 21.26 13.80
N LEU A 126 1.63 22.03 14.76
CA LEU A 126 2.36 21.49 15.92
C LEU A 126 1.45 20.60 16.79
N ALA A 127 0.22 21.03 17.05
CA ALA A 127 -0.74 20.20 17.77
C ALA A 127 -1.00 18.88 17.03
N VAL A 128 -1.24 18.95 15.72
CA VAL A 128 -1.39 17.76 14.85
C VAL A 128 -0.15 16.86 14.91
N TYR A 129 1.05 17.44 14.88
CA TYR A 129 2.30 16.70 14.96
C TYR A 129 2.40 15.86 16.24
N TYR A 130 2.16 16.47 17.41
CA TYR A 130 2.22 15.74 18.68
C TYR A 130 1.11 14.70 18.81
N VAL A 131 -0.10 15.02 18.36
CA VAL A 131 -1.19 14.04 18.28
C VAL A 131 -0.83 12.86 17.40
N THR A 132 -0.17 13.10 16.24
CA THR A 132 0.23 12.03 15.33
C THR A 132 1.33 11.13 15.92
N ILE A 133 2.22 11.68 16.78
CA ILE A 133 3.18 10.84 17.54
C ILE A 133 2.42 9.90 18.49
N LEU A 134 1.39 10.37 19.18
CA LEU A 134 0.54 9.51 20.03
C LEU A 134 -0.20 8.45 19.20
N MET A 135 -0.69 8.81 18.02
CA MET A 135 -1.28 7.85 17.07
C MET A 135 -0.27 6.76 16.65
N LEU A 136 0.99 7.13 16.42
CA LEU A 136 2.08 6.17 16.11
C LEU A 136 2.30 5.21 17.30
N VAL A 137 2.34 5.71 18.53
CA VAL A 137 2.47 4.90 19.75
C VAL A 137 1.31 3.90 19.87
N MET A 138 0.06 4.34 19.66
CA MET A 138 -1.12 3.45 19.68
C MET A 138 -1.04 2.40 18.58
N THR A 139 -0.59 2.78 17.39
CA THR A 139 -0.42 1.85 16.25
C THR A 139 0.62 0.78 16.56
N ILE A 140 1.83 1.16 17.00
CA ILE A 140 2.90 0.22 17.34
C ILE A 140 2.51 -0.63 18.55
N GLY A 141 1.87 -0.04 19.58
CA GLY A 141 1.39 -0.75 20.76
C GLY A 141 0.32 -1.81 20.47
N SER A 142 -0.50 -1.60 19.43
CA SER A 142 -1.51 -2.57 19.00
C SER A 142 -0.93 -3.78 18.25
N THR A 143 0.27 -3.63 17.69
CA THR A 143 0.95 -4.61 16.81
C THR A 143 1.07 -6.02 17.41
N PRO A 144 1.56 -6.23 18.65
CA PRO A 144 1.69 -7.57 19.23
C PRO A 144 0.34 -8.29 19.35
N PHE A 145 -0.72 -7.56 19.69
CA PHE A 145 -2.06 -8.11 19.83
C PHE A 145 -2.65 -8.46 18.47
N LYS A 146 -2.46 -7.60 17.46
CA LYS A 146 -2.86 -7.90 16.08
C LYS A 146 -2.11 -9.13 15.54
N ALA A 147 -0.82 -9.22 15.78
CA ALA A 147 0.00 -10.38 15.39
C ALA A 147 -0.47 -11.68 16.05
N LEU A 148 -0.86 -11.63 17.33
CA LEU A 148 -1.42 -12.76 18.05
C LEU A 148 -2.75 -13.22 17.44
N LEU A 149 -3.65 -12.29 17.11
CA LEU A 149 -4.92 -12.59 16.43
C LEU A 149 -4.69 -13.29 15.07
N ILE A 150 -3.71 -12.80 14.29
CA ILE A 150 -3.37 -13.38 12.98
C ILE A 150 -2.78 -14.79 13.17
N ALA A 151 -1.90 -14.98 14.16
CA ALA A 151 -1.30 -16.28 14.46
C ALA A 151 -2.34 -17.33 14.86
N HIS A 152 -3.41 -16.92 15.56
CA HIS A 152 -4.57 -17.76 15.86
C HIS A 152 -5.60 -17.80 14.72
N GLU A 153 -5.28 -17.26 13.53
CA GLU A 153 -6.16 -17.22 12.35
C GLU A 153 -7.51 -16.53 12.60
N ASN A 154 -7.57 -15.60 13.55
CA ASN A 154 -8.78 -14.84 13.88
C ASN A 154 -8.90 -13.55 13.05
N ILE A 155 -8.85 -13.72 11.71
CA ILE A 155 -8.85 -12.62 10.75
C ILE A 155 -10.24 -11.97 10.68
N VAL A 156 -11.31 -12.71 10.93
CA VAL A 156 -12.68 -12.19 10.96
C VAL A 156 -12.81 -11.07 12.01
N TYR A 157 -12.30 -11.27 13.22
CA TYR A 157 -12.34 -10.25 14.28
C TYR A 157 -11.58 -8.97 13.87
N ILE A 158 -10.38 -9.13 13.31
CA ILE A 158 -9.61 -8.00 12.78
C ILE A 158 -10.41 -7.26 11.71
N SER A 159 -11.06 -8.00 10.80
CA SER A 159 -11.86 -7.40 9.73
C SER A 159 -13.04 -6.60 10.26
N VAL A 160 -13.72 -7.09 11.29
CA VAL A 160 -14.83 -6.36 11.93
C VAL A 160 -14.34 -5.08 12.59
N VAL A 161 -13.25 -5.12 13.36
CA VAL A 161 -12.68 -3.92 14.01
C VAL A 161 -12.27 -2.88 12.95
N GLU A 162 -11.63 -3.32 11.85
CA GLU A 162 -11.19 -2.41 10.78
C GLU A 162 -12.36 -1.83 9.96
N VAL A 163 -13.50 -2.53 9.85
CA VAL A 163 -14.74 -1.96 9.25
C VAL A 163 -15.35 -0.93 10.20
N ILE A 164 -15.41 -1.22 11.50
CA ILE A 164 -15.89 -0.26 12.51
C ILE A 164 -15.01 1.01 12.50
N ASP A 165 -13.69 0.86 12.41
CA ASP A 165 -12.75 1.98 12.23
C ASP A 165 -13.13 2.86 11.02
N GLY A 166 -13.39 2.23 9.86
CA GLY A 166 -13.82 2.94 8.66
C GLY A 166 -15.13 3.69 8.84
N VAL A 167 -16.12 3.07 9.49
CA VAL A 167 -17.42 3.70 9.78
C VAL A 167 -17.26 4.87 10.75
N LEU A 168 -16.43 4.73 11.81
CA LEU A 168 -16.16 5.81 12.75
C LEU A 168 -15.46 7.00 12.07
N LYS A 169 -14.53 6.75 11.16
CA LYS A 169 -13.88 7.80 10.36
C LYS A 169 -14.86 8.53 9.44
N LEU A 170 -15.80 7.81 8.84
CA LEU A 170 -16.88 8.43 8.06
C LEU A 170 -17.80 9.27 8.95
N ALA A 171 -18.20 8.76 10.11
CA ALA A 171 -19.02 9.50 11.07
C ALA A 171 -18.30 10.77 11.53
N LEU A 172 -17.00 10.69 11.82
CA LEU A 172 -16.16 11.85 12.14
C LEU A 172 -16.16 12.88 11.00
N ALA A 173 -16.02 12.45 9.75
CA ALA A 173 -16.04 13.36 8.61
C ALA A 173 -17.36 14.11 8.47
N ILE A 174 -18.50 13.45 8.75
CA ILE A 174 -19.83 14.08 8.73
C ILE A 174 -19.98 15.09 9.88
N VAL A 175 -19.55 14.71 11.10
CA VAL A 175 -19.62 15.60 12.28
C VAL A 175 -18.76 16.85 12.05
N LEU A 176 -17.57 16.69 11.46
CA LEU A 176 -16.63 17.78 11.21
C LEU A 176 -17.20 18.90 10.32
N MET A 177 -18.16 18.58 9.45
CA MET A 177 -18.78 19.58 8.57
C MET A 177 -19.57 20.63 9.35
N ASN A 178 -20.17 20.24 10.48
CA ASN A 178 -21.12 21.06 11.24
C ASN A 178 -20.51 21.70 12.50
N LEU A 179 -19.19 21.61 12.70
CA LEU A 179 -18.52 22.15 13.88
C LEU A 179 -17.91 23.52 13.62
N ASP A 180 -18.05 24.43 14.60
CA ASP A 180 -17.46 25.78 14.61
C ASP A 180 -16.21 25.84 15.51
N VAL A 181 -15.31 24.85 15.36
CA VAL A 181 -14.02 24.78 16.08
C VAL A 181 -12.87 24.71 15.09
N ASP A 182 -11.61 24.78 15.56
CA ASP A 182 -10.48 24.46 14.69
C ASP A 182 -10.58 23.00 14.23
N LYS A 183 -11.10 22.84 13.00
CA LYS A 183 -11.43 21.53 12.44
C LYS A 183 -10.21 20.65 12.27
N LEU A 184 -9.02 21.23 12.02
CA LEU A 184 -7.76 20.49 11.82
C LEU A 184 -7.33 19.82 13.14
N ILE A 185 -7.34 20.56 14.26
CA ILE A 185 -6.98 20.04 15.58
C ILE A 185 -8.02 19.02 16.02
N PHE A 186 -9.31 19.35 15.91
CA PHE A 186 -10.40 18.44 16.29
C PHE A 186 -10.32 17.11 15.52
N TYR A 187 -10.12 17.17 14.20
CA TYR A 187 -9.97 15.99 13.36
C TYR A 187 -8.82 15.09 13.82
N SER A 188 -7.65 15.68 14.10
CA SER A 188 -6.48 14.91 14.55
C SER A 188 -6.71 14.22 15.89
N ILE A 189 -7.33 14.92 16.86
CA ILE A 189 -7.65 14.36 18.18
C ILE A 189 -8.66 13.20 18.05
N MET A 190 -9.70 13.37 17.25
CA MET A 190 -10.70 12.32 17.06
C MET A 190 -10.14 11.09 16.32
N MET A 191 -9.19 11.29 15.42
CA MET A 191 -8.45 10.17 14.80
C MET A 191 -7.62 9.40 15.84
N LEU A 192 -7.01 10.10 16.81
CA LEU A 192 -6.33 9.45 17.93
C LEU A 192 -7.31 8.64 18.79
N VAL A 193 -8.50 9.19 19.08
CA VAL A 193 -9.56 8.47 19.82
C VAL A 193 -9.96 7.19 19.10
N ILE A 194 -10.22 7.25 17.79
CA ILE A 194 -10.58 6.08 16.99
C ILE A 194 -9.47 5.02 17.04
N LEU A 195 -8.20 5.41 16.87
CA LEU A 195 -7.07 4.48 16.98
C LEU A 195 -6.92 3.87 18.36
N SER A 196 -7.20 4.66 19.43
CA SER A 196 -7.18 4.16 20.80
C SER A 196 -8.27 3.13 21.04
N LEU A 197 -9.46 3.33 20.47
CA LEU A 197 -10.56 2.34 20.51
C LEU A 197 -10.15 1.04 19.80
N ASN A 198 -9.49 1.12 18.65
CA ASN A 198 -8.98 -0.06 17.95
C ASN A 198 -7.93 -0.81 18.78
N PHE A 199 -6.99 -0.08 19.40
CA PHE A 199 -6.02 -0.67 20.31
C PHE A 199 -6.71 -1.39 21.48
N MET A 200 -7.69 -0.74 22.12
CA MET A 200 -8.46 -1.32 23.22
C MET A 200 -9.24 -2.56 22.79
N ALA A 201 -9.81 -2.57 21.58
CA ALA A 201 -10.51 -3.74 21.03
C ALA A 201 -9.57 -4.93 20.88
N TYR A 202 -8.39 -4.75 20.25
CA TYR A 202 -7.40 -5.83 20.10
C TYR A 202 -6.84 -6.28 21.45
N PHE A 203 -6.46 -5.34 22.32
CA PHE A 203 -5.95 -5.62 23.65
C PHE A 203 -6.96 -6.39 24.51
N GLY A 204 -8.19 -5.89 24.61
CA GLY A 204 -9.24 -6.49 25.44
C GLY A 204 -9.60 -7.90 24.98
N TYR A 205 -9.80 -8.09 23.66
CA TYR A 205 -10.09 -9.40 23.11
C TYR A 205 -8.96 -10.40 23.39
N CYS A 206 -7.72 -10.03 23.13
CA CYS A 206 -6.57 -10.90 23.38
C CYS A 206 -6.45 -11.27 24.85
N LYS A 207 -6.60 -10.30 25.76
CA LYS A 207 -6.54 -10.52 27.21
C LYS A 207 -7.61 -11.49 27.73
N ILE A 208 -8.80 -11.46 27.13
CA ILE A 208 -9.90 -12.36 27.50
C ILE A 208 -9.69 -13.75 26.90
N LYS A 209 -9.33 -13.82 25.60
CA LYS A 209 -9.37 -15.05 24.82
C LYS A 209 -8.09 -15.87 24.86
N TYR A 210 -6.90 -15.23 24.93
CA TYR A 210 -5.60 -15.88 24.79
C TYR A 210 -4.76 -15.78 26.06
N GLU A 211 -4.40 -16.93 26.61
CA GLU A 211 -3.58 -17.02 27.83
C GLU A 211 -2.18 -16.40 27.63
N GLU A 212 -1.63 -16.49 26.43
CA GLU A 212 -0.32 -15.97 26.08
C GLU A 212 -0.22 -14.46 26.26
N SER A 213 -1.35 -13.75 26.13
CA SER A 213 -1.40 -12.30 26.34
C SER A 213 -1.45 -11.87 27.81
N ARG A 214 -1.76 -12.82 28.74
CA ARG A 214 -1.85 -12.55 30.18
C ARG A 214 -0.48 -12.64 30.83
N ILE A 215 0.45 -11.75 30.40
CA ILE A 215 1.83 -11.76 30.88
C ILE A 215 1.93 -11.17 32.27
N THR A 216 2.69 -11.86 33.13
CA THR A 216 3.34 -11.29 34.31
C THR A 216 4.82 -11.09 33.93
N PHE A 217 5.31 -9.85 33.87
CA PHE A 217 6.71 -9.57 33.57
C PHE A 217 7.60 -10.08 34.70
N LYS A 218 7.99 -11.33 34.66
CA LYS A 218 9.01 -11.93 35.52
C LYS A 218 10.34 -11.92 34.77
N ARG A 219 11.46 -11.76 35.49
CA ARG A 219 12.83 -11.72 34.91
C ARG A 219 13.15 -12.93 34.02
N ASN A 220 12.56 -14.07 34.29
CA ASN A 220 12.76 -15.33 33.53
C ASN A 220 12.07 -15.34 32.15
N ILE A 221 11.18 -14.38 31.84
CA ILE A 221 10.48 -14.30 30.55
C ILE A 221 11.28 -13.47 29.56
N ILE A 222 12.12 -12.55 30.04
CA ILE A 222 12.95 -11.69 29.19
C ILE A 222 14.13 -12.49 28.65
N ASP A 223 14.27 -12.54 27.33
CA ASP A 223 15.31 -13.29 26.62
C ASP A 223 15.93 -12.40 25.54
N ASN A 224 17.17 -12.01 25.78
CA ASN A 224 17.93 -11.17 24.88
C ASN A 224 18.15 -11.83 23.50
N GLN A 225 18.28 -13.17 23.45
CA GLN A 225 18.44 -13.88 22.19
C GLN A 225 17.15 -13.83 21.38
N CYS A 226 15.99 -14.06 22.00
CA CYS A 226 14.67 -13.92 21.37
C CYS A 226 14.44 -12.49 20.89
N MET A 227 14.74 -11.47 21.71
CA MET A 227 14.64 -10.06 21.32
C MET A 227 15.54 -9.73 20.13
N GLY A 228 16.80 -10.20 20.14
CA GLY A 228 17.76 -10.00 19.05
C GLY A 228 17.26 -10.62 17.73
N GLN A 229 16.65 -11.80 17.78
CA GLN A 229 16.05 -12.45 16.61
C GLN A 229 14.85 -11.65 16.07
N ILE A 230 13.97 -11.16 16.94
CA ILE A 230 12.82 -10.33 16.56
C ILE A 230 13.30 -9.03 15.89
N VAL A 231 14.23 -8.31 16.51
CA VAL A 231 14.77 -7.04 16.00
C VAL A 231 15.53 -7.27 14.68
N GLY A 232 16.36 -8.31 14.58
CA GLY A 232 17.12 -8.62 13.38
C GLY A 232 16.21 -8.93 12.18
N PHE A 233 15.18 -9.77 12.37
CA PHE A 233 14.22 -10.08 11.31
C PHE A 233 13.39 -8.86 10.93
N ALA A 234 12.90 -8.09 11.91
CA ALA A 234 12.17 -6.85 11.67
C ALA A 234 13.01 -5.82 10.92
N GLY A 235 14.32 -5.73 11.20
CA GLY A 235 15.24 -4.83 10.49
C GLY A 235 15.32 -5.12 8.99
N TRP A 236 15.50 -6.37 8.59
CA TRP A 236 15.54 -6.75 7.16
C TRP A 236 14.22 -6.55 6.45
N THR A 237 13.10 -6.87 7.09
CA THR A 237 11.77 -6.64 6.50
C THR A 237 11.47 -5.14 6.37
N THR A 238 11.85 -4.33 7.36
CA THR A 238 11.72 -2.86 7.29
C THR A 238 12.56 -2.27 6.17
N PHE A 239 13.81 -2.72 6.00
CA PHE A 239 14.68 -2.26 4.90
C PHE A 239 14.03 -2.49 3.53
N GLY A 240 13.37 -3.66 3.33
CA GLY A 240 12.61 -3.91 2.11
C GLY A 240 11.42 -2.96 1.90
N MET A 241 10.82 -2.45 2.98
CA MET A 241 9.70 -1.50 2.92
C MET A 241 10.14 -0.05 2.65
N LEU A 242 11.43 0.29 2.86
CA LEU A 242 11.95 1.64 2.61
C LEU A 242 11.73 2.12 1.18
N ALA A 243 11.69 1.22 0.20
CA ALA A 243 11.38 1.56 -1.18
C ALA A 243 10.02 2.26 -1.32
N GLY A 244 8.98 1.66 -0.73
CA GLY A 244 7.64 2.24 -0.74
C GLY A 244 7.56 3.57 -0.01
N LEU A 245 8.28 3.67 1.12
CA LEU A 245 8.40 4.92 1.89
C LEU A 245 9.02 6.05 1.06
N SER A 246 10.14 5.76 0.40
CA SER A 246 10.84 6.75 -0.42
C SER A 246 9.96 7.25 -1.56
N GLN A 247 9.19 6.37 -2.17
CA GLN A 247 8.32 6.75 -3.27
C GLN A 247 7.09 7.54 -2.83
N THR A 248 6.43 7.16 -1.75
CA THR A 248 5.18 7.81 -1.32
C THR A 248 5.46 9.03 -0.45
N GLN A 249 6.07 8.82 0.70
CA GLN A 249 6.27 9.89 1.69
C GLN A 249 7.42 10.82 1.31
N GLY A 250 8.50 10.28 0.72
CA GLY A 250 9.60 11.11 0.23
C GLY A 250 9.14 12.09 -0.85
N THR A 251 8.34 11.62 -1.82
CA THR A 251 7.74 12.49 -2.83
C THR A 251 6.83 13.54 -2.19
N ALA A 252 5.96 13.16 -1.25
CA ALA A 252 5.07 14.08 -0.55
C ALA A 252 5.83 15.20 0.17
N ILE A 253 6.93 14.86 0.87
CA ILE A 253 7.78 15.82 1.57
C ILE A 253 8.44 16.81 0.58
N ILE A 254 8.99 16.29 -0.52
CA ILE A 254 9.62 17.14 -1.55
C ILE A 254 8.60 18.10 -2.18
N LEU A 255 7.43 17.59 -2.56
CA LEU A 255 6.35 18.40 -3.13
C LEU A 255 5.89 19.49 -2.15
N ASN A 256 5.75 19.16 -0.85
CA ASN A 256 5.45 20.16 0.16
C ASN A 256 6.53 21.23 0.23
N LYS A 257 7.80 20.82 0.29
CA LYS A 257 8.92 21.76 0.47
C LYS A 257 9.13 22.71 -0.72
N VAL A 258 8.79 22.28 -1.93
CA VAL A 258 8.99 23.08 -3.16
C VAL A 258 7.73 23.84 -3.54
N PHE A 259 6.56 23.23 -3.45
CA PHE A 259 5.29 23.76 -3.96
C PHE A 259 4.23 24.04 -2.87
N GLY A 260 4.52 23.67 -1.61
CA GLY A 260 3.62 23.92 -0.47
C GLY A 260 2.57 22.83 -0.25
N THR A 261 1.69 23.09 0.74
CA THR A 261 0.72 22.11 1.26
C THR A 261 -0.36 21.74 0.25
N ILE A 262 -0.74 22.63 -0.64
CA ILE A 262 -1.78 22.39 -1.66
C ILE A 262 -1.35 21.26 -2.61
N MET A 263 -0.10 21.29 -3.09
CA MET A 263 0.41 20.22 -3.96
C MET A 263 0.55 18.90 -3.22
N ASN A 264 0.87 18.95 -1.92
CA ASN A 264 0.90 17.74 -1.10
C ASN A 264 -0.51 17.15 -0.90
N ALA A 265 -1.55 17.97 -0.75
CA ALA A 265 -2.95 17.50 -0.72
C ALA A 265 -3.33 16.80 -2.03
N SER A 266 -2.98 17.39 -3.18
CA SER A 266 -3.18 16.81 -4.51
C SER A 266 -2.52 15.44 -4.66
N PHE A 267 -1.26 15.31 -4.23
CA PHE A 267 -0.53 14.06 -4.25
C PHE A 267 -1.12 13.02 -3.26
N GLY A 268 -1.60 13.48 -2.10
CA GLY A 268 -2.28 12.62 -1.12
C GLY A 268 -3.54 11.96 -1.69
N ILE A 269 -4.37 12.74 -2.41
CA ILE A 269 -5.57 12.24 -3.10
C ILE A 269 -5.18 11.26 -4.22
N ALA A 270 -4.19 11.61 -5.03
CA ALA A 270 -3.71 10.73 -6.09
C ALA A 270 -3.14 9.40 -5.53
N SER A 271 -2.45 9.45 -4.40
CA SER A 271 -1.96 8.25 -3.71
C SER A 271 -3.09 7.36 -3.20
N GLN A 272 -4.22 7.94 -2.77
CA GLN A 272 -5.41 7.19 -2.37
C GLN A 272 -6.06 6.48 -3.56
N VAL A 273 -6.21 7.15 -4.70
CA VAL A 273 -6.72 6.55 -5.94
C VAL A 273 -5.82 5.39 -6.37
N ASN A 274 -4.50 5.60 -6.36
CA ASN A 274 -3.53 4.55 -6.70
C ASN A 274 -3.61 3.35 -5.73
N GLY A 275 -3.83 3.59 -4.44
CA GLY A 275 -4.04 2.56 -3.42
C GLY A 275 -5.25 1.66 -3.72
N ALA A 276 -6.37 2.26 -4.15
CA ALA A 276 -7.57 1.53 -4.54
C ALA A 276 -7.33 0.64 -5.78
N ILE A 277 -6.60 1.14 -6.76
CA ILE A 277 -6.24 0.38 -7.97
C ILE A 277 -5.28 -0.78 -7.63
N ARG A 278 -4.29 -0.55 -6.77
CA ARG A 278 -3.34 -1.59 -6.31
C ARG A 278 -4.04 -2.77 -5.65
N PHE A 279 -5.14 -2.54 -4.95
CA PHE A 279 -5.92 -3.61 -4.33
C PHE A 279 -6.40 -4.65 -5.36
N VAL A 280 -6.78 -4.22 -6.57
CA VAL A 280 -7.25 -5.13 -7.62
C VAL A 280 -6.10 -6.06 -8.09
N SER A 281 -4.89 -5.53 -8.23
CA SER A 281 -3.71 -6.33 -8.60
C SER A 281 -3.36 -7.38 -7.54
N THR A 282 -3.53 -7.08 -6.25
CA THR A 282 -3.21 -8.04 -5.17
C THR A 282 -4.02 -9.33 -5.24
N SER A 283 -5.19 -9.32 -5.88
CA SER A 283 -6.02 -10.50 -6.05
C SER A 283 -5.35 -11.56 -6.94
N ILE A 284 -4.68 -11.12 -8.02
CA ILE A 284 -3.91 -12.02 -8.92
C ILE A 284 -2.69 -12.58 -8.19
N LEU A 285 -1.97 -11.70 -7.46
CA LEU A 285 -0.81 -12.10 -6.66
C LEU A 285 -1.17 -13.20 -5.66
N ASN A 286 -2.24 -13.00 -4.90
CA ASN A 286 -2.68 -13.96 -3.89
C ASN A 286 -3.04 -15.34 -4.47
N ALA A 287 -3.50 -15.38 -5.73
CA ALA A 287 -3.82 -16.63 -6.43
C ALA A 287 -2.57 -17.31 -7.00
N MET A 288 -1.60 -16.55 -7.52
CA MET A 288 -0.45 -17.09 -8.27
C MET A 288 0.79 -17.31 -7.41
N ASN A 289 1.04 -16.49 -6.39
CA ASN A 289 2.20 -16.61 -5.51
C ASN A 289 2.42 -18.02 -4.92
N PRO A 290 1.38 -18.71 -4.38
CA PRO A 290 1.58 -20.05 -3.82
C PRO A 290 2.01 -21.06 -4.90
N GLN A 291 1.50 -20.91 -6.13
CA GLN A 291 1.83 -21.81 -7.24
C GLN A 291 3.29 -21.62 -7.71
N ILE A 292 3.75 -20.36 -7.80
CA ILE A 292 5.13 -20.01 -8.14
C ILE A 292 6.09 -20.59 -7.08
N MET A 293 5.75 -20.41 -5.80
CA MET A 293 6.56 -20.94 -4.70
C MET A 293 6.59 -22.46 -4.68
N LYS A 294 5.47 -23.12 -5.00
CA LYS A 294 5.38 -24.59 -5.08
C LYS A 294 6.23 -25.13 -6.24
N ALA A 295 6.20 -24.49 -7.41
CA ALA A 295 6.99 -24.89 -8.57
C ALA A 295 8.51 -24.83 -8.25
N GLU A 296 8.98 -23.76 -7.59
CA GLU A 296 10.38 -23.68 -7.15
C GLU A 296 10.70 -24.74 -6.10
N GLY A 297 9.78 -25.00 -5.15
CA GLY A 297 9.94 -26.06 -4.14
C GLY A 297 10.02 -27.47 -4.75
N GLN A 298 9.44 -27.68 -5.93
CA GLN A 298 9.55 -28.89 -6.74
C GLN A 298 10.81 -28.94 -7.62
N ALA A 299 11.69 -27.93 -7.52
CA ALA A 299 12.85 -27.72 -8.38
C ALA A 299 12.51 -27.54 -9.89
N ASP A 300 11.25 -27.25 -10.22
CA ASP A 300 10.82 -26.93 -11.60
C ASP A 300 10.91 -25.42 -11.85
N ARG A 301 12.14 -24.99 -12.11
CA ARG A 301 12.43 -23.59 -12.39
C ARG A 301 11.82 -23.09 -13.69
N HIS A 302 11.61 -23.97 -14.65
CA HIS A 302 10.97 -23.61 -15.91
C HIS A 302 9.50 -23.25 -15.70
N GLU A 303 8.75 -24.07 -14.96
CA GLU A 303 7.35 -23.81 -14.64
C GLU A 303 7.23 -22.59 -13.72
N MET A 304 8.12 -22.42 -12.71
CA MET A 304 8.17 -21.24 -11.85
C MET A 304 8.29 -19.94 -12.66
N LEU A 305 9.23 -19.87 -13.63
CA LEU A 305 9.40 -18.72 -14.53
C LEU A 305 8.22 -18.53 -15.50
N SER A 306 7.61 -19.62 -15.96
CA SER A 306 6.40 -19.58 -16.79
C SER A 306 5.23 -18.96 -16.05
N LEU A 307 4.98 -19.40 -14.81
CA LEU A 307 3.93 -18.85 -13.93
C LEU A 307 4.20 -17.39 -13.60
N ALA A 308 5.45 -17.02 -13.28
CA ALA A 308 5.85 -15.64 -13.04
C ALA A 308 5.60 -14.72 -14.26
N GLY A 309 5.86 -15.22 -15.47
CA GLY A 309 5.51 -14.52 -16.71
C GLY A 309 4.01 -14.34 -16.90
N LYS A 310 3.20 -15.37 -16.60
CA LYS A 310 1.73 -15.28 -16.63
C LYS A 310 1.22 -14.27 -15.60
N GLU A 311 1.75 -14.27 -14.37
CA GLU A 311 1.41 -13.31 -13.32
C GLU A 311 1.64 -11.88 -13.81
N SER A 312 2.85 -11.57 -14.32
CA SER A 312 3.16 -10.24 -14.87
C SER A 312 2.23 -9.86 -16.00
N LYS A 313 1.98 -10.78 -16.96
CA LYS A 313 1.13 -10.53 -18.12
C LYS A 313 -0.32 -10.19 -17.71
N PHE A 314 -0.93 -11.01 -16.86
CA PHE A 314 -2.32 -10.82 -16.46
C PHE A 314 -2.51 -9.63 -15.52
N SER A 315 -1.56 -9.41 -14.61
CA SER A 315 -1.57 -8.24 -13.73
C SER A 315 -1.45 -6.94 -14.52
N SER A 316 -0.50 -6.87 -15.47
CA SER A 316 -0.35 -5.72 -16.36
C SER A 316 -1.57 -5.49 -17.25
N ALA A 317 -2.14 -6.55 -17.84
CA ALA A 317 -3.33 -6.44 -18.67
C ALA A 317 -4.50 -5.87 -17.86
N LEU A 318 -4.73 -6.37 -16.64
CA LEU A 318 -5.78 -5.87 -15.75
C LEU A 318 -5.56 -4.40 -15.38
N MET A 319 -4.31 -4.02 -15.12
CA MET A 319 -3.99 -2.63 -14.79
C MET A 319 -4.15 -1.70 -15.99
N ILE A 320 -3.83 -2.13 -17.20
CA ILE A 320 -4.05 -1.36 -18.43
C ILE A 320 -5.55 -1.09 -18.62
N ILE A 321 -6.39 -2.13 -18.50
CA ILE A 321 -7.86 -2.05 -18.66
C ILE A 321 -8.49 -1.07 -17.67
N ILE A 322 -8.00 -1.05 -16.42
CA ILE A 322 -8.55 -0.17 -15.39
C ILE A 322 -7.95 1.23 -15.47
N SER A 323 -6.64 1.35 -15.61
CA SER A 323 -5.95 2.62 -15.47
C SER A 323 -6.10 3.53 -16.69
N ILE A 324 -6.13 2.99 -17.92
CA ILE A 324 -6.21 3.85 -19.11
C ILE A 324 -7.53 4.62 -19.18
N PRO A 325 -8.72 4.00 -19.04
CA PRO A 325 -9.97 4.75 -19.00
C PRO A 325 -10.01 5.77 -17.86
N LEU A 326 -9.51 5.37 -16.66
CA LEU A 326 -9.42 6.29 -15.54
C LEU A 326 -8.52 7.49 -15.84
N MET A 327 -7.37 7.31 -16.51
CA MET A 327 -6.47 8.40 -16.88
C MET A 327 -7.10 9.40 -17.86
N TYR A 328 -7.87 8.91 -18.83
CA TYR A 328 -8.57 9.77 -19.80
C TYR A 328 -9.72 10.53 -19.18
N GLU A 329 -10.52 9.89 -18.34
CA GLU A 329 -11.68 10.50 -17.67
C GLU A 329 -11.36 11.08 -16.28
N MET A 330 -10.08 11.17 -15.92
CA MET A 330 -9.67 11.63 -14.59
C MET A 330 -10.27 12.98 -14.18
N PRO A 331 -10.34 14.00 -15.04
CA PRO A 331 -10.98 15.28 -14.68
C PRO A 331 -12.46 15.08 -14.31
N SER A 332 -13.21 14.31 -15.10
CA SER A 332 -14.64 14.02 -14.87
C SER A 332 -14.86 13.22 -13.59
N ILE A 333 -13.99 12.22 -13.33
CA ILE A 333 -14.05 11.37 -12.14
C ILE A 333 -13.73 12.17 -10.88
N LEU A 334 -12.67 12.98 -10.91
CA LEU A 334 -12.31 13.85 -9.77
C LEU A 334 -13.40 14.89 -9.49
N ALA A 335 -13.97 15.52 -10.53
CA ALA A 335 -15.08 16.45 -10.38
C ALA A 335 -16.34 15.80 -9.82
N PHE A 336 -16.63 14.55 -10.21
CA PHE A 336 -17.74 13.78 -9.67
C PHE A 336 -17.51 13.36 -8.21
N TRP A 337 -16.26 12.96 -7.90
CA TRP A 337 -15.92 12.48 -6.55
C TRP A 337 -15.74 13.61 -5.55
N LEU A 338 -15.02 14.68 -5.95
CA LEU A 338 -14.65 15.80 -5.08
C LEU A 338 -15.44 17.06 -5.48
N LYS A 339 -15.98 17.82 -4.51
CA LYS A 339 -16.60 19.12 -4.78
C LYS A 339 -15.59 20.14 -5.26
N THR A 340 -14.40 20.11 -4.65
CA THR A 340 -13.27 20.99 -5.01
C THR A 340 -12.08 20.12 -5.33
N VAL A 341 -11.63 20.15 -6.58
CA VAL A 341 -10.47 19.37 -7.04
C VAL A 341 -9.22 20.21 -6.81
N PRO A 342 -8.27 19.77 -5.97
CA PRO A 342 -7.00 20.47 -5.83
C PRO A 342 -6.21 20.47 -7.13
N PRO A 343 -5.44 21.55 -7.43
CA PRO A 343 -4.70 21.68 -8.68
C PRO A 343 -3.70 20.54 -8.88
N ASN A 344 -3.46 20.16 -10.14
CA ASN A 344 -2.53 19.09 -10.55
C ASN A 344 -2.83 17.69 -10.01
N THR A 345 -3.96 17.44 -9.32
CA THR A 345 -4.35 16.12 -8.83
C THR A 345 -4.42 15.10 -9.97
N GLU A 346 -4.93 15.49 -11.15
CA GLU A 346 -4.98 14.63 -12.33
C GLU A 346 -3.59 14.23 -12.86
N VAL A 347 -2.63 15.17 -12.84
CA VAL A 347 -1.24 14.89 -13.25
C VAL A 347 -0.62 13.85 -12.35
N PHE A 348 -0.79 14.00 -11.03
CA PHE A 348 -0.32 13.01 -10.06
C PHE A 348 -1.01 11.65 -10.22
N CYS A 349 -2.33 11.61 -10.41
CA CYS A 349 -3.06 10.37 -10.65
C CYS A 349 -2.52 9.63 -11.89
N ARG A 350 -2.40 10.33 -13.02
CA ARG A 350 -1.89 9.76 -14.27
C ARG A 350 -0.47 9.22 -14.10
N ALA A 351 0.42 10.00 -13.49
CA ALA A 351 1.81 9.61 -13.27
C ALA A 351 1.94 8.36 -12.39
N LEU A 352 1.20 8.30 -11.27
CA LEU A 352 1.21 7.14 -10.38
C LEU A 352 0.65 5.88 -11.05
N MET A 353 -0.38 6.01 -11.90
CA MET A 353 -0.93 4.88 -12.66
C MET A 353 0.07 4.37 -13.71
N ILE A 354 0.74 5.27 -14.45
CA ILE A 354 1.78 4.89 -15.42
C ILE A 354 2.91 4.15 -14.72
N ALA A 355 3.43 4.72 -13.61
CA ALA A 355 4.48 4.10 -12.82
C ALA A 355 4.06 2.70 -12.30
N PHE A 356 2.81 2.56 -11.88
CA PHE A 356 2.28 1.28 -11.43
C PHE A 356 2.15 0.26 -12.56
N ILE A 357 1.67 0.64 -13.75
CA ILE A 357 1.66 -0.24 -14.93
C ILE A 357 3.08 -0.71 -15.26
N CYS A 358 4.08 0.18 -15.23
CA CYS A 358 5.48 -0.20 -15.46
C CYS A 358 5.96 -1.26 -14.46
N ASP A 359 5.68 -1.09 -13.16
CA ASP A 359 6.05 -2.08 -12.12
C ASP A 359 5.40 -3.44 -12.37
N GLN A 360 4.11 -3.47 -12.76
CA GLN A 360 3.36 -4.69 -13.00
C GLN A 360 3.93 -5.55 -14.14
N THR A 361 4.59 -4.94 -15.13
CA THR A 361 5.16 -5.68 -16.29
C THR A 361 6.19 -6.74 -15.90
N THR A 362 6.78 -6.60 -14.71
CA THR A 362 7.82 -7.51 -14.20
C THR A 362 7.57 -7.98 -12.77
N LEU A 363 6.34 -7.77 -12.25
CA LEU A 363 5.98 -8.09 -10.86
C LEU A 363 6.16 -9.58 -10.54
N GLY A 364 5.76 -10.47 -11.43
CA GLY A 364 5.94 -11.92 -11.26
C GLY A 364 7.40 -12.34 -11.11
N LEU A 365 8.35 -11.59 -11.70
CA LEU A 365 9.78 -11.84 -11.48
C LEU A 365 10.22 -11.51 -10.06
N HIS A 366 9.57 -10.53 -9.41
CA HIS A 366 9.76 -10.28 -7.98
C HIS A 366 9.30 -11.48 -7.14
N THR A 367 8.11 -12.02 -7.44
CA THR A 367 7.58 -13.23 -6.78
C THR A 367 8.50 -14.44 -7.00
N ALA A 368 8.99 -14.66 -8.22
CA ALA A 368 9.93 -15.73 -8.53
C ALA A 368 11.24 -15.61 -7.73
N ASN A 369 11.76 -14.39 -7.58
CA ASN A 369 12.95 -14.16 -6.75
C ASN A 369 12.70 -14.45 -5.27
N GLN A 370 11.52 -14.10 -4.76
CA GLN A 370 11.13 -14.46 -3.39
C GLN A 370 11.06 -15.97 -3.21
N ALA A 371 10.52 -16.71 -4.19
CA ALA A 371 10.46 -18.17 -4.18
C ALA A 371 11.87 -18.79 -4.10
N MET A 372 12.85 -18.27 -4.85
CA MET A 372 14.25 -18.71 -4.81
C MET A 372 14.97 -18.44 -3.48
N GLY A 373 14.43 -17.55 -2.63
CA GLY A 373 15.03 -17.19 -1.34
C GLY A 373 16.29 -16.32 -1.42
N LYS A 374 16.77 -15.95 -2.60
CA LYS A 374 17.97 -15.10 -2.81
C LYS A 374 17.63 -13.61 -2.76
N ILE A 375 16.96 -13.18 -1.68
CA ILE A 375 16.33 -11.85 -1.61
C ILE A 375 17.31 -10.69 -1.34
N LYS A 376 18.47 -10.91 -0.69
CA LYS A 376 19.34 -9.84 -0.19
C LYS A 376 19.82 -8.87 -1.28
N ILE A 377 20.52 -9.38 -2.29
CA ILE A 377 21.08 -8.55 -3.39
C ILE A 377 19.93 -7.92 -4.20
N TYR A 378 18.91 -8.69 -4.47
CA TYR A 378 17.72 -8.22 -5.20
C TYR A 378 17.04 -7.07 -4.47
N THR A 379 16.78 -7.21 -3.15
CA THR A 379 16.15 -6.17 -2.35
C THR A 379 16.98 -4.90 -2.35
N ILE A 380 18.31 -5.00 -2.15
CA ILE A 380 19.21 -3.83 -2.21
C ILE A 380 19.08 -3.14 -3.58
N ALA A 381 19.21 -3.90 -4.67
CA ALA A 381 19.21 -3.36 -6.03
C ALA A 381 17.86 -2.75 -6.46
N THR A 382 16.75 -3.22 -5.92
CA THR A 382 15.42 -2.66 -6.21
C THR A 382 15.02 -1.54 -5.24
N THR A 383 15.54 -1.54 -4.01
CA THR A 383 15.24 -0.52 -3.00
C THR A 383 16.09 0.73 -3.18
N LEU A 384 17.40 0.57 -3.49
CA LEU A 384 18.33 1.71 -3.60
C LEU A 384 17.89 2.76 -4.64
N PRO A 385 17.50 2.41 -5.88
CA PRO A 385 17.00 3.40 -6.85
C PRO A 385 15.77 4.15 -6.33
N LYS A 386 14.87 3.48 -5.60
CA LYS A 386 13.67 4.08 -5.02
C LYS A 386 14.00 5.07 -3.90
N ILE A 387 15.03 4.82 -3.11
CA ILE A 387 15.55 5.77 -2.12
C ILE A 387 16.24 6.96 -2.83
N LEU A 388 16.99 6.70 -3.88
CA LEU A 388 17.65 7.73 -4.67
C LEU A 388 16.68 8.64 -5.44
N LEU A 389 15.41 8.26 -5.57
CA LEU A 389 14.36 9.14 -6.09
C LEU A 389 14.32 10.48 -5.35
N ILE A 390 14.49 10.46 -4.01
CA ILE A 390 14.45 11.67 -3.17
C ILE A 390 15.49 12.71 -3.60
N PRO A 391 16.81 12.42 -3.59
CA PRO A 391 17.81 13.39 -4.01
C PRO A 391 17.74 13.74 -5.50
N ILE A 392 17.37 12.80 -6.38
CA ILE A 392 17.22 13.05 -7.82
C ILE A 392 16.07 14.05 -8.06
N MET A 393 14.89 13.79 -7.49
CA MET A 393 13.73 14.67 -7.61
C MET A 393 14.03 16.06 -7.02
N TRP A 394 14.64 16.11 -5.84
CA TRP A 394 15.04 17.35 -5.20
C TRP A 394 16.00 18.16 -6.07
N GLY A 395 17.04 17.52 -6.64
CA GLY A 395 17.99 18.17 -7.57
C GLY A 395 17.31 18.71 -8.83
N ALA A 396 16.44 17.89 -9.47
CA ALA A 396 15.70 18.30 -10.65
C ALA A 396 14.81 19.53 -10.39
N LEU A 397 14.11 19.56 -9.25
CA LEU A 397 13.25 20.70 -8.89
C LEU A 397 14.05 21.95 -8.50
N LYS A 398 15.22 21.79 -7.87
CA LYS A 398 16.15 22.90 -7.58
C LYS A 398 16.71 23.56 -8.85
N LEU A 399 16.83 22.80 -9.94
CA LEU A 399 17.24 23.30 -11.26
C LEU A 399 16.09 23.97 -12.04
N GLY A 400 14.95 24.21 -11.39
CA GLY A 400 13.79 24.88 -12.01
C GLY A 400 12.80 23.91 -12.67
N GLY A 401 12.88 22.62 -12.39
CA GLY A 401 11.94 21.63 -12.91
C GLY A 401 10.51 21.85 -12.40
N SER A 402 9.55 21.52 -13.25
CA SER A 402 8.12 21.57 -12.95
C SER A 402 7.61 20.29 -12.23
N ILE A 403 6.31 20.24 -11.92
CA ILE A 403 5.64 19.06 -11.32
C ILE A 403 5.75 17.86 -12.26
N GLU A 404 5.63 18.08 -13.57
CA GLU A 404 5.77 17.04 -14.59
C GLU A 404 7.17 16.42 -14.57
N VAL A 405 8.22 17.23 -14.35
CA VAL A 405 9.59 16.73 -14.19
C VAL A 405 9.73 15.86 -12.94
N ALA A 406 9.12 16.26 -11.82
CA ALA A 406 9.11 15.47 -10.61
C ALA A 406 8.43 14.10 -10.84
N MET A 407 7.30 14.09 -11.55
CA MET A 407 6.57 12.86 -11.87
C MET A 407 7.29 12.02 -12.92
N ALA A 408 7.99 12.64 -13.87
CA ALA A 408 8.86 11.92 -14.81
C ALA A 408 10.00 11.18 -14.08
N CYS A 409 10.64 11.82 -13.08
CA CYS A 409 11.62 11.14 -12.24
C CYS A 409 11.01 9.93 -11.51
N TYR A 410 9.79 10.06 -10.98
CA TYR A 410 9.08 8.97 -10.31
C TYR A 410 8.85 7.78 -11.27
N ILE A 411 8.32 8.04 -12.47
CA ILE A 411 8.09 7.02 -13.51
C ILE A 411 9.40 6.38 -13.97
N ALA A 412 10.44 7.20 -14.17
CA ALA A 412 11.74 6.72 -14.63
C ALA A 412 12.39 5.75 -13.64
N ILE A 413 12.30 6.00 -12.35
CA ILE A 413 12.81 5.09 -11.31
C ILE A 413 12.03 3.76 -11.28
N GLU A 414 10.69 3.79 -11.40
CA GLU A 414 9.91 2.55 -11.48
C GLU A 414 10.24 1.74 -12.74
N LEU A 415 10.38 2.42 -13.87
CA LEU A 415 10.80 1.78 -15.12
C LEU A 415 12.20 1.17 -15.01
N LEU A 416 13.14 1.89 -14.40
CA LEU A 416 14.50 1.41 -14.17
C LEU A 416 14.50 0.14 -13.30
N VAL A 417 13.71 0.12 -12.22
CA VAL A 417 13.56 -1.07 -11.36
C VAL A 417 12.92 -2.23 -12.13
N ALA A 418 11.88 -1.96 -12.93
CA ALA A 418 11.24 -2.98 -13.75
C ALA A 418 12.21 -3.57 -14.79
N LEU A 419 13.00 -2.73 -15.45
CA LEU A 419 14.00 -3.15 -16.42
C LEU A 419 15.14 -3.94 -15.75
N PHE A 420 15.59 -3.54 -14.56
CA PHE A 420 16.64 -4.25 -13.81
C PHE A 420 16.24 -5.69 -13.45
N ARG A 421 14.98 -5.96 -13.19
CA ARG A 421 14.50 -7.33 -12.88
C ARG A 421 14.80 -8.34 -13.99
N LEU A 422 14.82 -7.92 -15.25
CA LEU A 422 15.07 -8.81 -16.38
C LEU A 422 16.51 -9.38 -16.41
N PRO A 423 17.58 -8.57 -16.46
CA PRO A 423 18.95 -9.09 -16.45
C PRO A 423 19.28 -9.80 -15.13
N TYR A 424 18.72 -9.33 -13.99
CA TYR A 424 18.93 -10.00 -12.72
C TYR A 424 18.37 -11.44 -12.76
N MET A 425 17.15 -11.64 -13.23
CA MET A 425 16.54 -12.96 -13.33
C MET A 425 17.16 -13.83 -14.45
N HIS A 426 17.70 -13.20 -15.49
CA HIS A 426 18.52 -13.92 -16.46
C HIS A 426 19.77 -14.55 -15.80
N HIS A 427 20.48 -13.76 -15.00
CA HIS A 427 21.68 -14.24 -14.32
C HIS A 427 21.39 -15.23 -13.18
N SER A 428 20.33 -15.01 -12.39
CA SER A 428 20.05 -15.78 -11.16
C SER A 428 19.18 -17.02 -11.40
N ALA A 429 18.35 -17.03 -12.44
CA ALA A 429 17.38 -18.08 -12.74
C ALA A 429 17.39 -18.58 -14.19
N ASN A 430 18.34 -18.14 -15.02
CA ASN A 430 18.43 -18.45 -16.46
C ASN A 430 17.17 -18.04 -17.25
N LEU A 431 16.54 -16.91 -16.88
CA LEU A 431 15.40 -16.37 -17.60
C LEU A 431 15.79 -16.04 -19.06
N ASN A 432 15.03 -16.54 -20.02
CA ASN A 432 15.19 -16.11 -21.42
C ASN A 432 14.47 -14.79 -21.63
N ILE A 433 15.22 -13.67 -21.61
CA ILE A 433 14.69 -12.30 -21.73
C ILE A 433 13.89 -12.12 -23.04
N ARG A 434 14.41 -12.62 -24.18
CA ARG A 434 13.73 -12.50 -25.47
C ARG A 434 12.36 -13.18 -25.46
N ASN A 435 12.28 -14.37 -24.87
CA ASN A 435 11.04 -15.12 -24.72
C ASN A 435 10.08 -14.40 -23.76
N TYR A 436 10.58 -13.82 -22.66
CA TYR A 436 9.78 -13.02 -21.73
C TYR A 436 9.18 -11.81 -22.44
N ILE A 437 9.98 -11.02 -23.13
CA ILE A 437 9.51 -9.85 -23.86
C ILE A 437 8.44 -10.24 -24.90
N SER A 438 8.68 -11.30 -25.69
CA SER A 438 7.75 -11.74 -26.73
C SER A 438 6.43 -12.29 -26.19
N LYS A 439 6.43 -12.96 -25.02
CA LYS A 439 5.24 -13.60 -24.46
C LYS A 439 4.50 -12.77 -23.42
N VAL A 440 5.18 -11.81 -22.79
CA VAL A 440 4.60 -10.99 -21.72
C VAL A 440 4.39 -9.55 -22.17
N ILE A 441 5.44 -8.88 -22.68
CA ILE A 441 5.40 -7.43 -22.96
C ILE A 441 4.74 -7.14 -24.31
N ILE A 442 5.18 -7.80 -25.39
CA ILE A 442 4.66 -7.54 -26.74
C ILE A 442 3.14 -7.72 -26.83
N PRO A 443 2.51 -8.76 -26.23
CA PRO A 443 1.06 -8.93 -26.26
C PRO A 443 0.27 -7.84 -25.54
N LEU A 444 0.90 -7.04 -24.66
CA LEU A 444 0.25 -5.92 -23.97
C LEU A 444 0.20 -4.64 -24.82
N VAL A 445 1.09 -4.52 -25.82
CA VAL A 445 1.17 -3.30 -26.65
C VAL A 445 -0.12 -3.08 -27.46
N PRO A 446 -0.67 -4.07 -28.19
CA PRO A 446 -1.95 -3.88 -28.89
C PRO A 446 -3.10 -3.53 -27.94
N LEU A 447 -3.15 -4.16 -26.75
CA LEU A 447 -4.15 -3.85 -25.72
C LEU A 447 -4.05 -2.39 -25.30
N CYS A 448 -2.84 -1.90 -25.01
CA CYS A 448 -2.60 -0.52 -24.60
C CYS A 448 -3.01 0.47 -25.72
N VAL A 449 -2.64 0.19 -26.97
CA VAL A 449 -2.98 1.03 -28.12
C VAL A 449 -4.50 1.10 -28.35
N ILE A 450 -5.18 -0.06 -28.34
CA ILE A 450 -6.63 -0.12 -28.53
C ILE A 450 -7.35 0.66 -27.41
N GLU A 451 -6.93 0.48 -26.14
CA GLU A 451 -7.47 1.22 -25.00
C GLU A 451 -7.29 2.73 -25.15
N CYS A 452 -6.07 3.18 -25.53
CA CYS A 452 -5.81 4.59 -25.75
C CYS A 452 -6.67 5.17 -26.88
N VAL A 453 -6.80 4.46 -27.99
CA VAL A 453 -7.62 4.90 -29.13
C VAL A 453 -9.10 4.98 -28.75
N VAL A 454 -9.64 3.96 -28.12
CA VAL A 454 -11.04 3.93 -27.68
C VAL A 454 -11.34 5.04 -26.70
N CYS A 455 -10.50 5.21 -25.67
CA CYS A 455 -10.69 6.25 -24.68
C CYS A 455 -10.53 7.66 -25.27
N HIS A 456 -9.59 7.84 -26.22
CA HIS A 456 -9.42 9.12 -26.93
C HIS A 456 -10.67 9.46 -27.75
N LEU A 457 -11.20 8.51 -28.51
CA LEU A 457 -12.42 8.70 -29.27
C LEU A 457 -13.62 9.03 -28.38
N MET A 458 -13.79 8.32 -27.26
CA MET A 458 -14.86 8.58 -26.31
C MET A 458 -14.76 9.96 -25.65
N THR A 459 -13.53 10.39 -25.31
CA THR A 459 -13.31 11.70 -24.70
C THR A 459 -13.39 12.87 -25.69
N SER A 460 -13.30 12.59 -26.99
CA SER A 460 -13.55 13.59 -28.05
C SER A 460 -15.03 13.90 -28.25
N ILE A 461 -15.93 13.07 -27.76
CA ILE A 461 -17.37 13.33 -27.76
C ILE A 461 -17.68 14.36 -26.68
N GLN A 462 -18.68 15.24 -26.95
CA GLN A 462 -19.11 16.28 -26.02
C GLN A 462 -19.35 15.72 -24.61
N GLN A 463 -18.92 16.46 -23.59
CA GLN A 463 -19.13 16.07 -22.19
C GLN A 463 -20.64 16.01 -21.87
N PHE A 464 -21.05 14.90 -21.25
CA PHE A 464 -22.38 14.71 -20.67
C PHE A 464 -22.24 14.02 -19.30
N PRO A 465 -23.24 14.15 -18.42
CA PRO A 465 -23.21 13.51 -17.11
C PRO A 465 -22.92 12.02 -17.22
N PHE A 466 -21.99 11.52 -16.38
CA PHE A 466 -21.59 10.10 -16.32
C PHE A 466 -20.94 9.53 -17.59
N ARG A 467 -20.38 10.37 -18.50
CA ARG A 467 -19.61 9.90 -19.67
C ARG A 467 -18.54 8.88 -19.27
N PHE A 468 -17.86 9.07 -18.15
CA PHE A 468 -16.82 8.17 -17.64
C PHE A 468 -17.32 6.72 -17.43
N LEU A 469 -18.60 6.50 -17.09
CA LEU A 469 -19.18 5.16 -16.99
C LEU A 469 -19.30 4.50 -18.36
N ILE A 470 -19.75 5.26 -19.35
CA ILE A 470 -19.88 4.76 -20.73
C ILE A 470 -18.51 4.48 -21.31
N THR A 471 -17.55 5.40 -21.13
CA THR A 471 -16.16 5.20 -21.53
C THR A 471 -15.60 3.92 -20.89
N GLY A 472 -15.83 3.70 -19.59
CA GLY A 472 -15.43 2.47 -18.90
C GLY A 472 -16.06 1.19 -19.46
N MET A 473 -17.36 1.21 -19.78
CA MET A 473 -18.05 0.06 -20.38
C MET A 473 -17.55 -0.25 -21.79
N VAL A 474 -17.40 0.76 -22.64
CA VAL A 474 -16.91 0.59 -24.02
C VAL A 474 -15.46 0.10 -24.00
N SER A 475 -14.62 0.66 -23.12
CA SER A 475 -13.25 0.22 -22.90
C SER A 475 -13.20 -1.25 -22.44
N LEU A 476 -14.02 -1.67 -21.49
CA LEU A 476 -14.11 -3.07 -21.05
C LEU A 476 -14.52 -4.02 -22.20
N MET A 477 -15.40 -3.63 -23.08
CA MET A 477 -15.76 -4.42 -24.25
C MET A 477 -14.59 -4.52 -25.24
N ALA A 478 -13.95 -3.39 -25.54
CA ALA A 478 -12.79 -3.34 -26.45
C ALA A 478 -11.62 -4.15 -25.90
N SER A 479 -11.34 -4.03 -24.59
CA SER A 479 -10.30 -4.82 -23.91
C SER A 479 -10.57 -6.32 -23.98
N SER A 480 -11.83 -6.72 -23.77
CA SER A 480 -12.21 -8.14 -23.85
C SER A 480 -11.88 -8.74 -25.21
N VAL A 481 -12.16 -8.00 -26.29
CA VAL A 481 -11.80 -8.36 -27.65
C VAL A 481 -10.28 -8.36 -27.84
N ALA A 482 -9.60 -7.30 -27.39
CA ALA A 482 -8.16 -7.18 -27.51
C ALA A 482 -7.40 -8.29 -26.77
N ILE A 483 -7.82 -8.64 -25.56
CA ILE A 483 -7.24 -9.74 -24.78
C ILE A 483 -7.42 -11.06 -25.52
N TRP A 484 -8.61 -11.31 -26.03
CA TRP A 484 -8.91 -12.55 -26.74
C TRP A 484 -8.03 -12.74 -27.97
N PHE A 485 -7.81 -11.70 -28.76
CA PHE A 485 -7.07 -11.81 -30.02
C PHE A 485 -5.56 -11.62 -29.87
N PHE A 486 -5.09 -10.78 -28.98
CA PHE A 486 -3.69 -10.38 -28.89
C PHE A 486 -2.97 -10.86 -27.63
N THR A 487 -3.66 -10.86 -26.46
CA THR A 487 -2.99 -11.15 -25.20
C THR A 487 -2.98 -12.64 -24.86
N PHE A 488 -4.08 -13.36 -25.13
CA PHE A 488 -4.17 -14.79 -24.86
C PHE A 488 -3.42 -15.61 -25.91
N THR A 489 -2.58 -16.56 -25.44
CA THR A 489 -2.00 -17.60 -26.28
C THR A 489 -3.07 -18.62 -26.71
N LYS A 490 -2.78 -19.41 -27.75
CA LYS A 490 -3.71 -20.47 -28.21
C LYS A 490 -4.07 -21.46 -27.09
N SER A 491 -3.11 -21.81 -26.24
CA SER A 491 -3.35 -22.72 -25.09
C SER A 491 -4.27 -22.08 -24.02
N GLU A 492 -4.09 -20.79 -23.71
CA GLU A 492 -4.93 -20.06 -22.76
C GLU A 492 -6.36 -19.92 -23.28
N ARG A 493 -6.55 -19.60 -24.57
CA ARG A 493 -7.89 -19.57 -25.20
C ARG A 493 -8.59 -20.92 -25.11
N ASN A 494 -7.89 -22.00 -25.44
CA ASN A 494 -8.46 -23.35 -25.38
C ASN A 494 -8.83 -23.75 -23.96
N TYR A 495 -8.04 -23.34 -22.96
CA TYR A 495 -8.37 -23.56 -21.55
C TYR A 495 -9.64 -22.79 -21.14
N PHE A 496 -9.75 -21.53 -21.57
CA PHE A 496 -10.92 -20.71 -21.28
C PHE A 496 -12.21 -21.26 -21.94
N ILE A 497 -12.11 -21.71 -23.21
CA ILE A 497 -13.23 -22.36 -23.91
C ILE A 497 -13.66 -23.65 -23.21
N LYS A 498 -12.72 -24.45 -22.70
CA LYS A 498 -13.04 -25.67 -21.93
C LYS A 498 -13.74 -25.38 -20.61
N LEU A 499 -13.38 -24.27 -19.93
CA LEU A 499 -14.05 -23.85 -18.70
C LEU A 499 -15.51 -23.43 -18.93
N ILE A 500 -15.77 -22.69 -20.04
CA ILE A 500 -17.13 -22.26 -20.40
C ILE A 500 -17.99 -23.46 -20.83
N LYS A 501 -17.42 -24.44 -21.54
CA LYS A 501 -18.14 -25.63 -21.99
C LYS A 501 -18.38 -26.68 -20.90
N ARG A 502 -17.73 -26.57 -19.72
CA ARG A 502 -17.96 -27.44 -18.55
C ARG A 502 -19.10 -26.96 -17.64
N LYS A 503 -19.74 -25.84 -17.94
CA LYS A 503 -21.02 -25.42 -17.39
C LYS A 503 -22.15 -25.80 -18.36
#